data_77b94a445620fb2c92457f916f9a6af2
#
_entry.id   77b94a445620fb2c92457f916f9a6af2
#
_cell.length_a   1.000
_cell.length_b   1.000
_cell.length_c   1.000
_cell.angle_alpha   90.00
_cell.angle_beta   90.00
_cell.angle_gamma   90.00
#
_symmetry.space_group_name_H-M   'P 1'
#
loop_
_entity.id
_entity.type
_entity.pdbx_description
1 polymer ?
#
loop_
_entity_poly.entity_id
_entity_poly.type
_entity_poly.pdbx_seq_one_letter_code
_entity_poly.pdbx_strand_id
1 'polypeptide(L)' 'MSKRKEDRQQQILRELAETPTLRIGDMARTHGVSTETIRRDLDELTRRGV' A
#
# COMPACT_ATOMS: atom_id res chain seq x y z
N MET A 1 6.39 -9.47 17.25
CA MET A 1 6.64 -8.36 16.34
C MET A 1 5.78 -8.47 15.10
N SER A 2 5.15 -7.39 14.75
CA SER A 2 4.23 -7.39 13.62
C SER A 2 4.94 -6.89 12.36
N LYS A 3 4.92 -7.71 11.30
CA LYS A 3 5.44 -7.30 10.00
C LYS A 3 4.32 -6.94 9.05
N ARG A 4 3.11 -6.76 9.60
CA ARG A 4 1.94 -6.50 8.77
C ARG A 4 2.12 -5.29 7.88
N LYS A 5 2.68 -4.22 8.43
CA LYS A 5 2.87 -3.00 7.66
C LYS A 5 3.85 -3.20 6.53
N GLU A 6 4.98 -3.86 6.82
CA GLU A 6 5.99 -4.11 5.81
C GLU A 6 5.47 -5.03 4.72
N ASP A 7 4.78 -6.10 5.12
CA ASP A 7 4.19 -7.04 4.18
C ASP A 7 3.16 -6.32 3.30
N ARG A 8 2.33 -5.49 3.92
CA ARG A 8 1.32 -4.74 3.18
C ARG A 8 1.96 -3.80 2.17
N GLN A 9 3.01 -3.10 2.58
CA GLN A 9 3.68 -2.16 1.69
C GLN A 9 4.33 -2.87 0.52
N GLN A 10 4.91 -4.04 0.74
CA GLN A 10 5.48 -4.83 -0.34
C GLN A 10 4.41 -5.28 -1.31
N GLN A 11 3.26 -5.70 -0.81
CA GLN A 11 2.15 -6.10 -1.65
C GLN A 11 1.60 -4.92 -2.45
N ILE A 12 1.53 -3.74 -1.82
CA ILE A 12 1.08 -2.54 -2.50
C ILE A 12 2.00 -2.22 -3.67
N LEU A 13 3.31 -2.30 -3.47
CA LEU A 13 4.26 -2.05 -4.54
C LEU A 13 4.08 -3.03 -5.69
N ARG A 14 3.86 -4.31 -5.37
CA ARG A 14 3.64 -5.32 -6.38
C ARG A 14 2.35 -5.06 -7.15
N GLU A 15 1.30 -4.72 -6.44
CA GLU A 15 0.00 -4.43 -7.05
C GLU A 15 0.08 -3.25 -8.00
N LEU A 16 0.79 -2.20 -7.59
CA LEU A 16 0.96 -1.02 -8.42
C LEU A 16 1.82 -1.32 -9.64
N ALA A 17 2.79 -2.21 -9.51
CA ALA A 17 3.61 -2.60 -10.65
C ALA A 17 2.79 -3.34 -11.70
N GLU A 18 1.83 -4.15 -11.24
CA GLU A 18 0.97 -4.92 -12.15
C GLU A 18 -0.20 -4.09 -12.65
N THR A 19 -0.72 -3.19 -11.82
CA THR A 19 -1.89 -2.38 -12.16
C THR A 19 -1.62 -0.93 -11.75
N PRO A 20 -0.93 -0.15 -12.60
CA PRO A 20 -0.57 1.22 -12.25
C PRO A 20 -1.76 2.14 -12.00
N THR A 21 -2.94 1.77 -12.51
CA THR A 21 -4.15 2.57 -12.33
C THR A 21 -4.94 2.18 -11.07
N LEU A 22 -4.39 1.32 -10.26
CA LEU A 22 -5.06 0.87 -9.05
C LEU A 22 -5.31 2.04 -8.11
N ARG A 23 -6.52 2.10 -7.54
CA ARG A 23 -6.93 3.22 -6.70
C ARG A 23 -6.74 2.90 -5.23
N ILE A 24 -6.56 3.95 -4.43
CA ILE A 24 -6.40 3.82 -2.99
C ILE A 24 -7.58 3.09 -2.36
N GLY A 25 -8.80 3.40 -2.80
CA GLY A 25 -9.99 2.74 -2.29
C GLY A 25 -9.98 1.24 -2.52
N ASP A 26 -9.52 0.83 -3.71
CA ASP A 26 -9.44 -0.58 -4.04
C ASP A 26 -8.39 -1.29 -3.19
N MET A 27 -7.25 -0.65 -2.98
CA MET A 27 -6.20 -1.21 -2.14
C MET A 27 -6.65 -1.34 -0.70
N ALA A 28 -7.34 -0.32 -0.19
CA ALA A 28 -7.86 -0.36 1.18
C ALA A 28 -8.81 -1.53 1.36
N ARG A 29 -9.68 -1.75 0.39
CA ARG A 29 -10.62 -2.85 0.44
C ARG A 29 -9.92 -4.20 0.37
N THR A 30 -8.96 -4.31 -0.52
CA THR A 30 -8.20 -5.55 -0.69
C THR A 30 -7.45 -5.92 0.57
N HIS A 31 -6.88 -4.94 1.24
CA HIS A 31 -6.08 -5.18 2.43
C HIS A 31 -6.87 -5.09 3.74
N GLY A 32 -8.14 -4.74 3.66
CA GLY A 32 -8.99 -4.65 4.85
C GLY A 32 -8.58 -3.54 5.79
N VAL A 33 -8.11 -2.43 5.26
CA VAL A 33 -7.71 -1.27 6.06
C VAL A 33 -8.40 -0.03 5.51
N SER A 34 -8.25 1.10 6.22
CA SER A 34 -8.85 2.35 5.77
C SER A 34 -8.02 2.97 4.64
N THR A 35 -8.67 3.84 3.87
CA THR A 35 -7.96 4.56 2.82
C THR A 35 -6.85 5.42 3.39
N GLU A 36 -7.05 5.93 4.60
CA GLU A 36 -6.03 6.74 5.25
C GLU A 36 -4.77 5.91 5.53
N THR A 37 -4.96 4.67 5.95
CA THR A 37 -3.83 3.77 6.19
C THR A 37 -3.04 3.54 4.90
N ILE A 38 -3.74 3.30 3.79
CA ILE A 38 -3.06 3.10 2.50
C ILE A 38 -2.33 4.37 2.09
N ARG A 39 -2.96 5.53 2.31
CA ARG A 39 -2.33 6.80 1.95
C ARG A 39 -1.03 7.01 2.73
N ARG A 40 -1.04 6.66 4.02
CA ARG A 40 0.17 6.74 4.83
C ARG A 40 1.25 5.78 4.34
N ASP A 41 0.85 4.56 3.96
CA ASP A 41 1.79 3.59 3.43
C ASP A 41 2.46 4.11 2.16
N LEU A 42 1.67 4.67 1.26
CA LEU A 42 2.21 5.23 0.03
C LEU A 42 3.14 6.40 0.30
N ASP A 43 2.80 7.21 1.29
CA ASP A 43 3.63 8.34 1.69
C ASP A 43 4.99 7.86 2.18
N GLU A 44 5.00 6.83 3.01
CA GLU A 44 6.24 6.26 3.51
C GLU A 44 7.07 5.66 2.39
N LEU A 45 6.43 4.96 1.47
CA LEU A 45 7.12 4.36 0.34
C LEU A 45 7.77 5.44 -0.53
N THR A 46 7.06 6.53 -0.74
CA THR A 46 7.59 7.65 -1.50
C THR A 46 8.82 8.24 -0.83
N ARG A 47 8.79 8.37 0.51
CA ARG A 47 9.93 8.89 1.26
C ARG A 47 11.13 7.99 1.17
N ARG A 48 10.91 6.69 1.04
CA ARG A 48 12.01 5.74 0.90
C ARG A 48 12.59 5.73 -0.51
N GLY A 49 11.95 6.40 -1.43
CA GLY A 49 12.43 6.47 -2.81
C GLY A 49 12.07 5.25 -3.64
N VAL A 50 10.99 4.59 -3.29
CA VAL A 50 10.56 3.41 -4.03
C VAL A 50 9.44 3.75 -5.01
#